data_8cb48aa42252d94f369a6378fb6cfbd0
#
_entry.id   8cb48aa42252d94f369a6378fb6cfbd0
#
_cell.length_a   1.000
_cell.length_b   1.000
_cell.length_c   1.000
_cell.angle_alpha   90.00
_cell.angle_beta   90.00
_cell.angle_gamma   90.00
#
_symmetry.space_group_name_H-M   'P 1'
#
loop_
_entity.id
_entity.type
_entity.pdbx_description
1 polymer ?
#
loop_
_entity_poly.entity_id
_entity_poly.type
_entity_poly.pdbx_seq_one_letter_code
_entity_poly.pdbx_strand_id
1 'polypeptide(L)'
;MAQRPRFECQPGCTECCLQQGFVYLTEADLARAAKFLGRNPKAFERKFVYRTRNLRRLRVPRVDRCWFLKDGGCSIHPAKPTQCRAFPFWTELVEKPRAWRKTAAYCPGIGQGPPIRIQAMRNVALEMREAHPRLYPD
;
A
#
# COMPACT_ATOMS: atom_id res chain seq x y z
N MET A 1 12.45 -12.58 -25.57
CA MET A 1 11.43 -12.90 -24.56
C MET A 1 11.53 -11.92 -23.41
N ALA A 2 10.42 -11.30 -23.05
CA ALA A 2 10.41 -10.45 -21.87
C ALA A 2 10.63 -11.28 -20.61
N GLN A 3 11.52 -10.86 -19.74
CA GLN A 3 11.73 -11.52 -18.47
C GLN A 3 10.50 -11.30 -17.58
N ARG A 4 10.18 -12.33 -16.81
CA ARG A 4 9.11 -12.19 -15.81
C ARG A 4 9.48 -11.14 -14.79
N PRO A 5 8.52 -10.31 -14.34
CA PRO A 5 8.77 -9.34 -13.28
C PRO A 5 9.21 -10.05 -11.99
N ARG A 6 10.02 -9.34 -11.22
CA ARG A 6 10.49 -9.82 -9.91
C ARG A 6 10.18 -8.77 -8.86
N PHE A 7 9.77 -9.20 -7.71
CA PHE A 7 9.59 -8.33 -6.56
C PHE A 7 9.72 -9.12 -5.28
N GLU A 8 10.49 -8.58 -4.35
CA GLU A 8 10.57 -9.08 -2.98
C GLU A 8 10.86 -7.88 -2.09
N CYS A 9 9.95 -7.59 -1.16
CA CYS A 9 10.11 -6.47 -0.25
C CYS A 9 11.39 -6.69 0.57
N GLN A 10 12.27 -5.69 0.55
CA GLN A 10 13.56 -5.81 1.25
C GLN A 10 13.38 -5.55 2.74
N PRO A 11 14.09 -6.31 3.61
CA PRO A 11 13.99 -6.09 5.06
C PRO A 11 14.33 -4.66 5.44
N GLY A 12 13.51 -4.06 6.29
CA GLY A 12 13.70 -2.69 6.75
C GLY A 12 13.42 -1.60 5.72
N CYS A 13 12.91 -1.96 4.54
CA CYS A 13 12.59 -0.97 3.50
C CYS A 13 11.39 -0.13 3.91
N THR A 14 11.54 1.20 3.82
CA THR A 14 10.49 2.16 4.16
C THR A 14 10.15 3.10 3.00
N GLU A 15 10.65 2.82 1.81
CA GLU A 15 10.55 3.74 0.68
C GLU A 15 9.11 4.06 0.28
N CYS A 16 8.20 3.07 0.34
CA CYS A 16 6.80 3.32 0.02
C CYS A 16 6.13 4.24 1.06
N CYS A 17 6.61 4.26 2.30
CA CYS A 17 6.12 5.15 3.34
C CYS A 17 6.61 6.59 3.18
N LEU A 18 7.66 6.78 2.41
CA LEU A 18 8.25 8.10 2.16
C LEU A 18 7.64 8.79 0.93
N GLN A 19 6.85 8.07 0.14
CA GLN A 19 6.24 8.64 -1.04
C GLN A 19 5.05 9.52 -0.67
N GLN A 20 4.91 10.65 -1.36
CA GLN A 20 3.77 11.54 -1.19
C GLN A 20 2.53 10.89 -1.78
N GLY A 21 1.39 11.18 -1.19
CA GLY A 21 0.10 10.67 -1.64
C GLY A 21 -0.76 10.28 -0.48
N PHE A 22 -1.98 9.82 -0.79
CA PHE A 22 -2.94 9.42 0.21
C PHE A 22 -3.00 7.91 0.33
N VAL A 23 -3.09 7.42 1.56
CA VAL A 23 -3.33 6.01 1.83
C VAL A 23 -4.81 5.85 2.18
N TYR A 24 -5.55 5.18 1.32
CA TYR A 24 -6.97 4.94 1.51
C TYR A 24 -7.21 3.64 2.28
N LEU A 25 -8.26 3.61 3.07
CA LEU A 25 -8.57 2.50 3.96
C LEU A 25 -9.95 1.94 3.67
N THR A 26 -10.06 0.60 3.70
CA THR A 26 -11.36 -0.07 3.78
C THR A 26 -11.80 -0.11 5.24
N GLU A 27 -13.08 -0.46 5.49
CA GLU A 27 -13.54 -0.70 6.87
C GLU A 27 -12.71 -1.80 7.53
N ALA A 28 -12.39 -2.86 6.77
CA ALA A 28 -11.58 -3.96 7.29
C ALA A 28 -10.16 -3.51 7.62
N ASP A 29 -9.57 -2.65 6.79
CA ASP A 29 -8.24 -2.08 7.04
C ASP A 29 -8.22 -1.31 8.35
N LEU A 30 -9.22 -0.46 8.55
CA LEU A 30 -9.36 0.36 9.75
C LEU A 30 -9.49 -0.51 10.99
N ALA A 31 -10.35 -1.53 10.93
CA ALA A 31 -10.57 -2.44 12.04
C ALA A 31 -9.31 -3.22 12.40
N ARG A 32 -8.57 -3.72 11.39
CA ARG A 32 -7.32 -4.46 11.63
C ARG A 32 -6.25 -3.58 12.27
N ALA A 33 -6.07 -2.37 11.76
CA ALA A 33 -5.08 -1.45 12.29
C ALA A 33 -5.41 -1.05 13.74
N ALA A 34 -6.67 -0.75 14.00
CA ALA A 34 -7.13 -0.40 15.34
C ALA A 34 -6.88 -1.55 16.33
N LYS A 35 -7.25 -2.77 15.95
CA LYS A 35 -7.04 -3.95 16.77
C LYS A 35 -5.56 -4.19 17.04
N PHE A 36 -4.74 -4.06 16.03
CA PHE A 36 -3.28 -4.24 16.17
C PHE A 36 -2.68 -3.25 17.16
N LEU A 37 -3.16 -2.00 17.17
CA LEU A 37 -2.69 -0.97 18.08
C LEU A 37 -3.39 -1.01 19.44
N GLY A 38 -4.33 -1.94 19.66
CA GLY A 38 -5.08 -2.02 20.90
C GLY A 38 -6.03 -0.86 21.10
N ARG A 39 -6.53 -0.25 20.03
CA ARG A 39 -7.42 0.90 20.06
C ARG A 39 -8.83 0.53 19.61
N ASN A 40 -9.82 1.24 20.17
CA ASN A 40 -11.18 1.18 19.65
C ASN A 40 -11.20 1.75 18.22
N PRO A 41 -11.95 1.14 17.25
CA PRO A 41 -11.98 1.63 15.89
C PRO A 41 -12.39 3.10 15.75
N LYS A 42 -13.36 3.57 16.54
CA LYS A 42 -13.77 4.98 16.51
C LYS A 42 -12.66 5.91 17.01
N ALA A 43 -11.92 5.50 18.06
CA ALA A 43 -10.80 6.26 18.56
C ALA A 43 -9.65 6.32 17.54
N PHE A 44 -9.38 5.19 16.88
CA PHE A 44 -8.40 5.13 15.81
C PHE A 44 -8.78 6.07 14.65
N GLU A 45 -10.04 6.03 14.24
CA GLU A 45 -10.53 6.88 13.15
C GLU A 45 -10.36 8.36 13.51
N ARG A 46 -10.76 8.75 14.71
CA ARG A 46 -10.64 10.16 15.14
C ARG A 46 -9.20 10.66 15.09
N LYS A 47 -8.25 9.81 15.45
CA LYS A 47 -6.85 10.22 15.54
C LYS A 47 -6.13 10.18 14.19
N PHE A 48 -6.36 9.15 13.39
CA PHE A 48 -5.53 8.87 12.22
C PHE A 48 -6.25 8.98 10.88
N VAL A 49 -7.58 9.07 10.86
CA VAL A 49 -8.35 8.95 9.63
C VAL A 49 -9.11 10.24 9.32
N TYR A 50 -9.02 10.67 8.08
CA TYR A 50 -9.86 11.72 7.52
C TYR A 50 -10.93 11.07 6.67
N ARG A 51 -12.20 11.31 7.01
CA ARG A 51 -13.34 10.75 6.30
C ARG A 51 -14.01 11.80 5.43
N THR A 52 -14.09 11.53 4.12
CA THR A 52 -14.97 12.26 3.22
C THR A 52 -16.27 11.47 3.08
N ARG A 53 -17.24 12.00 2.32
CA ARG A 53 -18.53 11.34 2.11
C ARG A 53 -18.38 9.88 1.66
N ASN A 54 -17.38 9.60 0.82
CA ASN A 54 -17.27 8.33 0.12
C ASN A 54 -15.96 7.56 0.39
N LEU A 55 -14.98 8.20 1.01
CA LEU A 55 -13.65 7.62 1.18
C LEU A 55 -13.10 7.89 2.58
N ARG A 56 -12.26 6.99 3.03
CA ARG A 56 -11.47 7.15 4.26
C ARG A 56 -10.00 7.10 3.89
N ARG A 57 -9.23 8.01 4.42
CA ARG A 57 -7.77 8.00 4.21
C ARG A 57 -7.04 8.37 5.49
N LEU A 58 -5.79 7.94 5.59
CA LEU A 58 -4.95 8.37 6.70
C LEU A 58 -4.78 9.90 6.61
N ARG A 59 -4.79 10.56 7.78
CA ARG A 59 -4.51 11.99 7.84
C ARG A 59 -3.09 12.23 7.38
N VAL A 60 -2.88 13.32 6.64
CA VAL A 60 -1.55 13.70 6.21
C VAL A 60 -0.84 14.33 7.41
N PRO A 61 0.30 13.75 7.85
CA PRO A 61 1.04 14.34 8.97
C PRO A 61 1.75 15.62 8.54
N ARG A 62 2.21 16.40 9.51
CA ARG A 62 2.95 17.64 9.24
C ARG A 62 4.33 17.38 8.62
N VAL A 63 4.84 16.16 8.76
CA VAL A 63 6.08 15.73 8.12
C VAL A 63 5.76 14.91 6.89
N ASP A 64 6.68 14.89 5.91
CA ASP A 64 6.45 14.24 4.62
C ASP A 64 6.66 12.74 4.68
N ARG A 65 5.96 12.07 5.61
CA ARG A 65 6.01 10.61 5.71
C ARG A 65 4.78 10.07 6.44
N CYS A 66 4.52 8.78 6.23
CA CYS A 66 3.38 8.10 6.85
C CYS A 66 3.44 8.15 8.37
N TRP A 67 2.26 8.30 9.03
CA TRP A 67 2.13 8.28 10.50
C TRP A 67 2.76 7.06 11.15
N PHE A 68 2.72 5.91 10.47
CA PHE A 68 3.16 4.64 11.04
C PHE A 68 4.61 4.30 10.72
N LEU A 69 5.31 5.19 10.02
CA LEU A 69 6.73 5.01 9.75
C LEU A 69 7.52 5.25 11.03
N LYS A 70 8.20 4.22 11.50
CA LYS A 70 9.09 4.26 12.67
C LYS A 70 10.46 3.75 12.24
N ASP A 71 11.43 3.92 13.12
CA ASP A 71 12.77 3.40 12.88
C ASP A 71 12.67 1.90 12.60
N GLY A 72 13.21 1.48 11.45
CA GLY A 72 13.21 0.08 11.05
C GLY A 72 11.98 -0.39 10.27
N GLY A 73 10.99 0.49 10.00
CA GLY A 73 9.88 0.13 9.13
C GLY A 73 8.51 0.61 9.57
N CYS A 74 7.49 0.01 9.02
CA CYS A 74 6.10 0.34 9.32
C CYS A 74 5.68 -0.23 10.68
N SER A 75 5.22 0.63 11.60
CA SER A 75 4.83 0.21 12.94
C SER A 75 3.56 -0.66 12.97
N ILE A 76 2.77 -0.64 11.88
CA ILE A 76 1.60 -1.51 11.75
C ILE A 76 1.77 -2.53 10.63
N HIS A 77 3.02 -2.91 10.32
CA HIS A 77 3.32 -3.79 9.18
C HIS A 77 2.41 -5.02 9.09
N PRO A 78 2.14 -5.79 10.18
CA PRO A 78 1.26 -6.95 10.07
C PRO A 78 -0.20 -6.62 9.78
N ALA A 79 -0.62 -5.38 10.01
CA ALA A 79 -1.99 -4.93 9.83
C ALA A 79 -2.10 -3.75 8.89
N LYS A 80 -1.11 -3.58 8.00
CA LYS A 80 -1.11 -2.41 7.12
C LYS A 80 -2.27 -2.44 6.14
N PRO A 81 -2.70 -1.25 5.67
CA PRO A 81 -3.82 -1.13 4.74
C PRO A 81 -3.63 -1.96 3.47
N THR A 82 -4.74 -2.38 2.87
CA THR A 82 -4.72 -3.13 1.61
C THR A 82 -3.89 -2.42 0.55
N GLN A 83 -4.03 -1.09 0.44
CA GLN A 83 -3.24 -0.29 -0.51
C GLN A 83 -1.74 -0.49 -0.31
N CYS A 84 -1.26 -0.44 0.93
CA CYS A 84 0.16 -0.61 1.25
C CYS A 84 0.60 -2.07 1.06
N ARG A 85 -0.25 -3.02 1.45
CA ARG A 85 0.05 -4.44 1.32
C ARG A 85 0.13 -4.88 -0.15
N ALA A 86 -0.73 -4.31 -1.00
CA ALA A 86 -0.76 -4.64 -2.42
C ALA A 86 0.39 -4.01 -3.21
N PHE A 87 0.96 -2.90 -2.72
CA PHE A 87 2.06 -2.23 -3.43
C PHE A 87 3.24 -3.18 -3.64
N PRO A 88 3.89 -3.22 -4.80
CA PRO A 88 3.68 -2.41 -5.99
C PRO A 88 2.72 -3.02 -7.02
N PHE A 89 1.92 -3.99 -6.64
CA PHE A 89 1.02 -4.70 -7.56
C PHE A 89 -0.31 -3.96 -7.75
N TRP A 90 -0.25 -2.66 -7.96
CA TRP A 90 -1.41 -1.85 -8.33
C TRP A 90 -1.63 -1.95 -9.84
N THR A 91 -2.89 -1.89 -10.27
CA THR A 91 -3.24 -2.02 -11.70
C THR A 91 -2.43 -1.08 -12.58
N GLU A 92 -2.31 0.18 -12.17
CA GLU A 92 -1.60 1.21 -12.93
C GLU A 92 -0.10 0.93 -13.05
N LEU A 93 0.45 0.07 -12.19
CA LEU A 93 1.86 -0.33 -12.26
C LEU A 93 2.02 -1.67 -12.97
N VAL A 94 1.13 -2.63 -12.68
CA VAL A 94 1.20 -3.98 -13.23
C VAL A 94 0.96 -3.99 -14.73
N GLU A 95 -0.02 -3.20 -15.21
CA GLU A 95 -0.41 -3.19 -16.61
C GLU A 95 0.42 -2.26 -17.49
N LYS A 96 1.32 -1.48 -16.92
CA LYS A 96 2.15 -0.51 -17.65
C LYS A 96 3.63 -0.74 -17.34
N PRO A 97 4.36 -1.43 -18.23
CA PRO A 97 5.80 -1.71 -18.01
C PRO A 97 6.65 -0.47 -17.70
N ARG A 98 6.31 0.65 -18.31
CA ARG A 98 7.01 1.92 -18.06
C ARG A 98 6.82 2.39 -16.63
N ALA A 99 5.58 2.33 -16.13
CA ALA A 99 5.27 2.73 -14.76
C ALA A 99 5.97 1.80 -13.75
N TRP A 100 5.98 0.50 -14.04
CA TRP A 100 6.69 -0.48 -13.21
C TRP A 100 8.18 -0.13 -13.12
N ARG A 101 8.83 0.15 -14.26
CA ARG A 101 10.25 0.51 -14.28
C ARG A 101 10.53 1.82 -13.53
N LYS A 102 9.65 2.81 -13.65
CA LYS A 102 9.80 4.07 -12.91
C LYS A 102 9.70 3.84 -11.39
N THR A 103 8.81 2.96 -10.98
CA THR A 103 8.65 2.62 -9.58
C THR A 103 9.89 1.97 -9.01
N ALA A 104 10.63 1.20 -9.83
CA ALA A 104 11.89 0.58 -9.42
C ALA A 104 12.94 1.61 -8.98
N ALA A 105 12.82 2.86 -9.41
CA ALA A 105 13.75 3.90 -9.02
C ALA A 105 13.75 4.17 -7.50
N TYR A 106 12.62 3.94 -6.83
CA TYR A 106 12.54 4.12 -5.37
C TYR A 106 12.14 2.86 -4.61
N CYS A 107 11.74 1.80 -5.30
CA CYS A 107 11.36 0.53 -4.65
C CYS A 107 12.48 -0.50 -4.86
N PRO A 108 13.37 -0.70 -3.88
CA PRO A 108 14.50 -1.60 -4.05
C PRO A 108 14.09 -3.07 -4.15
N GLY A 109 12.85 -3.40 -3.82
CA GLY A 109 12.32 -4.77 -3.95
C GLY A 109 12.00 -5.18 -5.38
N ILE A 110 11.75 -4.21 -6.27
CA ILE A 110 11.51 -4.50 -7.68
C ILE A 110 12.81 -4.98 -8.31
N GLY A 111 12.76 -6.13 -8.95
CA GLY A 111 13.93 -6.77 -9.54
C GLY A 111 14.60 -7.81 -8.64
N GLN A 112 14.11 -7.96 -7.42
CA GLN A 112 14.65 -8.93 -6.45
C GLN A 112 13.69 -10.13 -6.30
N GLY A 113 14.24 -11.23 -5.82
CA GLY A 113 13.46 -12.44 -5.57
C GLY A 113 13.21 -13.28 -6.82
N PRO A 114 12.43 -14.36 -6.68
CA PRO A 114 12.11 -15.23 -7.81
C PRO A 114 11.16 -14.54 -8.79
N PRO A 115 11.17 -14.97 -10.07
CA PRO A 115 10.21 -14.44 -11.06
C PRO A 115 8.76 -14.68 -10.62
N ILE A 116 7.90 -13.70 -10.89
CA ILE A 116 6.49 -13.75 -10.51
C ILE A 116 5.65 -13.92 -11.78
N ARG A 117 4.66 -14.80 -11.72
CA ARG A 117 3.73 -14.97 -12.83
C ARG A 117 2.83 -13.75 -12.92
N ILE A 118 2.60 -13.27 -14.15
CA ILE A 118 1.76 -12.09 -14.36
C ILE A 118 0.36 -12.27 -13.77
N GLN A 119 -0.18 -13.49 -13.80
CA GLN A 119 -1.49 -13.75 -13.22
C GLN A 119 -1.50 -13.53 -11.70
N ALA A 120 -0.43 -13.92 -11.01
CA ALA A 120 -0.32 -13.68 -9.57
C ALA A 120 -0.30 -12.19 -9.27
N MET A 121 0.42 -11.40 -10.07
CA MET A 121 0.46 -9.94 -9.93
C MET A 121 -0.92 -9.32 -10.17
N ARG A 122 -1.62 -9.79 -11.20
CA ARG A 122 -2.98 -9.32 -11.52
C ARG A 122 -3.98 -9.68 -10.45
N ASN A 123 -3.81 -10.83 -9.78
CA ASN A 123 -4.69 -11.21 -8.68
C ASN A 123 -4.56 -10.25 -7.50
N VAL A 124 -3.34 -9.82 -7.17
CA VAL A 124 -3.12 -8.82 -6.11
C VAL A 124 -3.69 -7.46 -6.54
N ALA A 125 -3.47 -7.08 -7.80
CA ALA A 125 -4.02 -5.84 -8.33
C ALA A 125 -5.55 -5.83 -8.27
N LEU A 126 -6.17 -6.99 -8.53
CA LEU A 126 -7.63 -7.13 -8.44
C LEU A 126 -8.12 -6.92 -7.00
N GLU A 127 -7.41 -7.45 -6.01
CA GLU A 127 -7.74 -7.20 -4.60
C GLU A 127 -7.78 -5.70 -4.29
N MET A 128 -6.79 -4.96 -4.77
CA MET A 128 -6.72 -3.52 -4.58
C MET A 128 -7.90 -2.81 -5.25
N ARG A 129 -8.24 -3.20 -6.48
CA ARG A 129 -9.38 -2.63 -7.21
C ARG A 129 -10.70 -2.91 -6.52
N GLU A 130 -10.89 -4.12 -6.03
CA GLU A 130 -12.11 -4.51 -5.32
C GLU A 130 -12.23 -3.79 -3.97
N ALA A 131 -11.10 -3.57 -3.30
CA ALA A 131 -11.07 -2.84 -2.04
C ALA A 131 -11.42 -1.36 -2.23
N HIS A 132 -11.03 -0.77 -3.36
CA HIS A 132 -11.19 0.66 -3.62
C HIS A 132 -11.82 0.93 -4.99
N PRO A 133 -13.08 0.52 -5.20
CA PRO A 133 -13.72 0.68 -6.52
C PRO A 133 -13.82 2.12 -6.99
N ARG A 134 -13.81 3.09 -6.08
CA ARG A 134 -13.87 4.50 -6.45
C ARG A 134 -12.55 5.02 -7.00
N LEU A 135 -11.44 4.37 -6.65
CA LEU A 135 -10.12 4.72 -7.19
C LEU A 135 -9.90 4.10 -8.58
N TYR A 136 -10.67 3.09 -8.91
CA TYR A 136 -10.55 2.33 -10.15
C TYR A 136 -11.91 2.21 -10.84
N PRO A 137 -12.50 3.33 -11.27
CA PRO A 137 -13.76 3.27 -11.99
C PRO A 137 -13.54 2.60 -13.35
N ASP A 138 -14.54 1.86 -13.82
CA ASP A 138 -14.50 1.20 -15.13
C ASP A 138 -14.57 2.21 -16.27
#